data_33d386a066f642ebcec691fcfec61ef0
#
_entry.id   33d386a066f642ebcec691fcfec61ef0
#
_cell.length_a   1.000
_cell.length_b   1.000
_cell.length_c   1.000
_cell.angle_alpha   90.00
_cell.angle_beta   90.00
_cell.angle_gamma   90.00
#
_symmetry.space_group_name_H-M   'P 1'
#
loop_
_entity.id
_entity.type
_entity.pdbx_description
1 polymer ?
#
loop_
_entity_poly.entity_id
_entity_poly.type
_entity_poly.pdbx_seq_one_letter_code
_entity_poly.pdbx_strand_id
1 'polypeptide(L)'
;MAKQKLWPIAFGLLSSFALGREPHSALAAVGSGVAQSSLLPPGERAWSEPARGTIRGITVGPIESALHPKRGYGSEPFERTLLEAKRLGSSWISLTPFARVNDLKSTGISLSFEAPLDDNRRAIARSVRHAHALGLRVLIVPHLWVESGEWRGELDPGSDAAWDEWSHNYRAFLLTWAEVARDSQADMLAVGVELRSWLTTAHARSFQPILRDVRRVYPGLLTYAGNWDDIEQTVILGDLDVIGLNAFFPLAEKDGASFEELSAGGRGVRDRLAKLAAFWQKPIFFNEFGYTTRRDPAIRPWEWPDKMSHVLPDQAAQAQAYRALLSAFIDEPWFAGFFVWRFYADPDDLSQEAEWGFSPRGKQAELVLRDAFTAHWAGDGPRELGSALWRDAASDIGRF
;
A
#
# COMPACT_ATOMS: atom_id res chain seq x y z
N MET A 1 -5.90 -13.29 -33.81
CA MET A 1 -4.41 -13.29 -33.90
C MET A 1 -3.91 -11.92 -33.51
N ALA A 2 -3.71 -11.66 -32.22
CA ALA A 2 -3.21 -10.41 -31.69
C ALA A 2 -1.71 -10.57 -31.39
N LYS A 3 -0.90 -9.74 -32.00
CA LYS A 3 0.56 -9.74 -31.79
C LYS A 3 0.86 -9.12 -30.42
N GLN A 4 1.31 -9.94 -29.49
CA GLN A 4 1.97 -9.48 -28.28
C GLN A 4 3.26 -8.74 -28.67
N LYS A 5 3.38 -7.49 -28.24
CA LYS A 5 4.67 -6.78 -28.26
C LYS A 5 5.47 -7.24 -27.05
N LEU A 6 6.39 -8.16 -27.29
CA LEU A 6 7.46 -8.52 -26.37
C LEU A 6 8.45 -7.35 -26.30
N TRP A 7 8.71 -6.86 -25.10
CA TRP A 7 9.84 -5.99 -24.83
C TRP A 7 11.14 -6.79 -24.89
N PRO A 8 12.20 -6.25 -25.51
CA PRO A 8 13.43 -7.00 -25.72
C PRO A 8 14.24 -7.16 -24.44
N ILE A 9 14.56 -8.41 -24.11
CA ILE A 9 15.55 -8.79 -23.12
C ILE A 9 16.93 -8.56 -23.76
N ALA A 10 17.71 -7.63 -23.23
CA ALA A 10 19.11 -7.46 -23.62
C ALA A 10 20.00 -8.28 -22.69
N PHE A 11 20.57 -9.36 -23.21
CA PHE A 11 21.71 -10.06 -22.62
C PHE A 11 23.00 -9.26 -22.92
N GLY A 12 23.71 -8.85 -21.91
CA GLY A 12 25.03 -8.23 -21.99
C GLY A 12 26.05 -9.01 -21.17
N LEU A 13 27.04 -9.51 -21.86
CA LEU A 13 28.13 -10.37 -21.41
C LEU A 13 29.13 -9.66 -20.47
N LEU A 14 29.71 -10.48 -19.61
CA LEU A 14 30.86 -10.32 -18.71
C LEU A 14 32.09 -9.60 -19.30
N SER A 15 32.75 -8.79 -18.51
CA SER A 15 34.20 -8.73 -18.47
C SER A 15 34.74 -8.28 -17.12
N SER A 16 35.67 -9.10 -16.62
CA SER A 16 36.45 -8.97 -15.40
C SER A 16 37.53 -7.89 -15.51
N PHE A 17 37.94 -7.24 -14.38
CA PHE A 17 39.33 -6.94 -13.99
C PHE A 17 39.34 -6.13 -12.70
N ALA A 18 39.86 -6.67 -11.66
CA ALA A 18 41.16 -6.59 -10.95
C ALA A 18 41.31 -5.45 -9.93
N LEU A 19 41.42 -5.88 -8.70
CA LEU A 19 42.27 -5.51 -7.56
C LEU A 19 42.88 -4.08 -7.46
N GLY A 20 42.53 -3.36 -6.40
CA GLY A 20 43.31 -2.25 -5.87
C GLY A 20 43.08 -2.04 -4.37
N ARG A 21 44.17 -2.07 -3.61
CA ARG A 21 44.34 -2.08 -2.16
C ARG A 21 43.81 -0.84 -1.43
N GLU A 22 43.38 -1.09 -0.16
CA GLU A 22 43.12 -0.08 0.90
C GLU A 22 44.31 0.85 1.21
N PRO A 23 44.04 1.95 1.94
CA PRO A 23 44.58 2.00 3.29
C PRO A 23 43.60 2.54 4.36
N HIS A 24 43.84 2.05 5.57
CA HIS A 24 43.22 2.40 6.84
C HIS A 24 43.35 3.88 7.21
N SER A 25 42.33 4.48 7.84
CA SER A 25 42.52 5.40 8.93
C SER A 25 41.30 5.62 9.81
N ALA A 26 41.54 5.39 11.09
CA ALA A 26 41.01 6.03 12.30
C ALA A 26 39.51 6.24 12.51
N LEU A 27 38.98 5.40 13.40
CA LEU A 27 37.79 5.60 14.20
C LEU A 27 37.93 6.82 15.15
N ALA A 28 36.98 7.74 15.08
CA ALA A 28 36.65 8.61 16.20
C ALA A 28 35.27 8.16 16.74
N ALA A 29 35.26 7.74 17.99
CA ALA A 29 34.06 7.33 18.73
C ALA A 29 33.19 8.58 19.00
N VAL A 30 31.97 8.60 18.49
CA VAL A 30 30.92 9.53 18.92
C VAL A 30 29.90 8.71 19.70
N GLY A 31 29.70 9.15 20.95
CA GLY A 31 28.92 8.48 21.97
C GLY A 31 27.49 8.13 21.53
N SER A 32 27.12 6.88 21.76
CA SER A 32 25.80 6.32 21.61
C SER A 32 24.87 6.77 22.75
N GLY A 33 24.14 7.86 22.53
CA GLY A 33 22.92 8.13 23.26
C GLY A 33 21.75 7.42 22.59
N VAL A 34 21.59 6.12 22.85
CA VAL A 34 20.36 5.40 22.49
C VAL A 34 19.29 5.85 23.48
N ALA A 35 18.42 6.75 23.05
CA ALA A 35 17.17 7.01 23.77
C ALA A 35 16.40 5.68 23.83
N GLN A 36 16.25 5.15 25.04
CA GLN A 36 15.35 4.01 25.29
C GLN A 36 13.94 4.47 24.93
N SER A 37 13.47 4.06 23.75
CA SER A 37 12.06 4.14 23.37
C SER A 37 11.29 3.30 24.37
N SER A 38 10.45 3.94 25.17
CA SER A 38 9.55 3.26 26.11
C SER A 38 8.71 2.24 25.35
N LEU A 39 8.83 0.97 25.74
CA LEU A 39 8.14 -0.15 25.12
C LEU A 39 6.65 -0.14 25.52
N LEU A 40 5.84 0.71 24.91
CA LEU A 40 4.38 0.58 24.97
C LEU A 40 3.93 -0.64 24.13
N PRO A 41 2.85 -1.33 24.50
CA PRO A 41 2.25 -2.39 23.69
C PRO A 41 1.96 -1.92 22.26
N PRO A 42 2.07 -2.80 21.25
CA PRO A 42 1.93 -2.42 19.84
C PRO A 42 0.68 -1.62 19.49
N GLY A 43 -0.47 -1.90 20.07
CA GLY A 43 -1.74 -1.19 19.79
C GLY A 43 -1.84 0.22 20.37
N GLU A 44 -1.11 0.52 21.44
CA GLU A 44 -1.20 1.83 22.12
C GLU A 44 -0.25 2.89 21.52
N ARG A 45 0.85 2.46 20.88
CA ARG A 45 1.86 3.39 20.38
C ARG A 45 1.43 4.28 19.22
N ALA A 46 0.55 3.77 18.39
CA ALA A 46 0.29 4.40 17.11
C ALA A 46 -0.79 5.47 17.15
N TRP A 47 -1.77 5.30 18.02
CA TRP A 47 -2.94 6.14 18.06
C TRP A 47 -3.03 7.01 19.33
N SER A 48 -2.09 6.85 20.27
CA SER A 48 -2.06 7.59 21.55
C SER A 48 -1.39 8.96 21.49
N GLU A 49 -0.69 9.31 20.39
CA GLU A 49 -0.05 10.63 20.27
C GLU A 49 -0.97 11.65 19.58
N PRO A 50 -1.11 12.88 20.11
CA PRO A 50 -2.02 13.91 19.58
C PRO A 50 -1.77 14.30 18.11
N ALA A 51 -0.56 14.06 17.57
CA ALA A 51 -0.19 14.39 16.20
C ALA A 51 -0.59 13.31 15.17
N ARG A 52 -1.40 12.33 15.55
CA ARG A 52 -1.63 11.13 14.77
C ARG A 52 -2.97 11.04 14.06
N GLY A 53 -3.61 12.13 13.78
CA GLY A 53 -4.89 12.18 13.06
C GLY A 53 -5.07 11.20 11.89
N THR A 54 -6.09 11.38 11.14
CA THR A 54 -6.41 10.56 9.96
C THR A 54 -5.23 10.49 8.97
N ILE A 55 -4.97 9.32 8.41
CA ILE A 55 -3.94 9.11 7.39
C ILE A 55 -4.32 9.91 6.14
N ARG A 56 -3.45 10.81 5.74
CA ARG A 56 -3.50 11.57 4.51
C ARG A 56 -2.33 11.11 3.66
N GLY A 57 -2.51 9.99 2.95
CA GLY A 57 -1.41 9.23 2.36
C GLY A 57 -1.33 9.33 0.84
N ILE A 58 -0.11 9.23 0.33
CA ILE A 58 0.18 9.05 -1.08
C ILE A 58 1.04 7.80 -1.23
N THR A 59 0.59 6.86 -2.07
CA THR A 59 1.44 5.76 -2.52
C THR A 59 2.37 6.29 -3.59
N VAL A 60 3.68 6.15 -3.34
CA VAL A 60 4.70 6.49 -4.32
C VAL A 60 5.11 5.20 -5.02
N GLY A 61 4.70 5.07 -6.27
CA GLY A 61 5.04 3.91 -7.09
C GLY A 61 6.55 3.82 -7.32
N PRO A 62 7.11 2.61 -7.28
CA PRO A 62 8.51 2.41 -7.61
C PRO A 62 8.72 2.70 -9.09
N ILE A 63 9.95 3.13 -9.40
CA ILE A 63 10.48 3.07 -10.75
C ILE A 63 11.53 1.98 -10.72
N GLU A 64 11.43 1.02 -11.62
CA GLU A 64 12.40 -0.06 -11.73
C GLU A 64 13.78 0.53 -12.04
N SER A 65 14.72 0.34 -11.14
CA SER A 65 16.02 1.01 -11.20
C SER A 65 16.84 0.62 -12.42
N ALA A 66 16.64 -0.59 -12.96
CA ALA A 66 17.31 -1.07 -14.16
C ALA A 66 16.86 -0.32 -15.43
N LEU A 67 15.57 0.04 -15.50
CA LEU A 67 14.99 0.77 -16.64
C LEU A 67 15.11 2.29 -16.48
N HIS A 68 15.10 2.78 -15.24
CA HIS A 68 15.11 4.19 -14.90
C HIS A 68 16.17 4.48 -13.83
N PRO A 69 17.46 4.33 -14.16
CA PRO A 69 18.54 4.46 -13.18
C PRO A 69 18.53 5.85 -12.52
N LYS A 70 18.70 5.87 -11.20
CA LYS A 70 18.72 7.09 -10.37
C LYS A 70 17.38 7.85 -10.30
N ARG A 71 16.26 7.24 -10.65
CA ARG A 71 14.92 7.86 -10.59
C ARG A 71 13.98 7.20 -9.59
N GLY A 72 14.35 6.04 -9.04
CA GLY A 72 13.56 5.26 -8.08
C GLY A 72 13.68 5.74 -6.64
N TYR A 73 13.31 4.86 -5.73
CA TYR A 73 13.36 5.12 -4.30
C TYR A 73 14.74 5.58 -3.81
N GLY A 74 14.75 6.57 -2.91
CA GLY A 74 15.96 7.13 -2.34
C GLY A 74 16.80 8.01 -3.27
N SER A 75 16.30 8.31 -4.48
CA SER A 75 16.93 9.20 -5.46
C SER A 75 16.52 10.66 -5.23
N GLU A 76 17.21 11.59 -5.89
CA GLU A 76 16.86 13.01 -5.86
C GLU A 76 15.46 13.28 -6.48
N PRO A 77 15.06 12.69 -7.63
CA PRO A 77 13.69 12.80 -8.10
C PRO A 77 12.63 12.33 -7.07
N PHE A 78 12.90 11.24 -6.35
CA PHE A 78 12.03 10.78 -5.28
C PHE A 78 11.90 11.82 -4.15
N GLU A 79 12.98 12.49 -3.76
CA GLU A 79 12.91 13.56 -2.75
C GLU A 79 12.03 14.73 -3.21
N ARG A 80 12.03 15.06 -4.51
CA ARG A 80 11.12 16.08 -5.09
C ARG A 80 9.67 15.63 -4.98
N THR A 81 9.38 14.35 -5.23
CA THR A 81 8.03 13.79 -5.03
C THR A 81 7.59 13.84 -3.56
N LEU A 82 8.49 13.61 -2.60
CA LEU A 82 8.16 13.79 -1.17
C LEU A 82 7.83 15.24 -0.82
N LEU A 83 8.58 16.20 -1.36
CA LEU A 83 8.30 17.63 -1.17
C LEU A 83 6.96 18.03 -1.79
N GLU A 84 6.62 17.48 -2.95
CA GLU A 84 5.33 17.66 -3.60
C GLU A 84 4.19 17.10 -2.73
N ALA A 85 4.31 15.87 -2.25
CA ALA A 85 3.36 15.25 -1.33
C ALA A 85 3.14 16.11 -0.07
N LYS A 86 4.22 16.60 0.53
CA LYS A 86 4.15 17.50 1.69
C LYS A 86 3.41 18.80 1.38
N ARG A 87 3.68 19.43 0.23
CA ARG A 87 3.01 20.68 -0.19
C ARG A 87 1.51 20.45 -0.45
N LEU A 88 1.14 19.25 -0.92
CA LEU A 88 -0.25 18.88 -1.12
C LEU A 88 -1.01 18.68 0.21
N GLY A 89 -0.30 18.56 1.34
CA GLY A 89 -0.88 18.34 2.66
C GLY A 89 -0.84 16.90 3.14
N SER A 90 -0.10 16.02 2.43
CA SER A 90 0.09 14.64 2.87
C SER A 90 0.81 14.59 4.22
N SER A 91 0.41 13.64 5.07
CA SER A 91 1.06 13.30 6.34
C SER A 91 1.73 11.92 6.30
N TRP A 92 1.44 11.11 5.27
CA TRP A 92 1.96 9.77 5.08
C TRP A 92 2.37 9.50 3.64
N ILE A 93 3.34 8.62 3.47
CA ILE A 93 3.62 7.98 2.18
C ILE A 93 3.59 6.46 2.33
N SER A 94 3.25 5.77 1.26
CA SER A 94 3.37 4.33 1.12
C SER A 94 4.45 3.99 0.10
N LEU A 95 5.34 3.06 0.47
CA LEU A 95 6.39 2.52 -0.38
C LEU A 95 6.07 1.07 -0.72
N THR A 96 6.15 0.73 -1.99
CA THR A 96 5.75 -0.58 -2.51
C THR A 96 6.94 -1.33 -3.10
N PRO A 97 7.86 -1.89 -2.29
CA PRO A 97 8.92 -2.73 -2.82
C PRO A 97 8.32 -4.00 -3.43
N PHE A 98 8.75 -4.34 -4.64
CA PHE A 98 8.24 -5.51 -5.37
C PHE A 98 9.17 -6.71 -5.23
N ALA A 99 8.54 -7.89 -5.13
CA ALA A 99 9.14 -9.18 -5.45
C ALA A 99 8.35 -9.82 -6.60
N ARG A 100 8.91 -10.82 -7.24
CA ARG A 100 8.33 -11.49 -8.39
C ARG A 100 8.09 -12.97 -8.11
N VAL A 101 6.96 -13.46 -8.59
CA VAL A 101 6.65 -14.89 -8.75
C VAL A 101 6.44 -15.16 -10.22
N ASN A 102 6.82 -16.33 -10.70
CA ASN A 102 6.77 -16.64 -12.13
C ASN A 102 5.33 -16.76 -12.65
N ASP A 103 4.50 -17.50 -11.93
CA ASP A 103 3.08 -17.74 -12.26
C ASP A 103 2.29 -18.07 -10.99
N LEU A 104 0.98 -18.34 -11.14
CA LEU A 104 0.09 -18.67 -10.02
C LEU A 104 0.39 -20.01 -9.34
N LYS A 105 1.19 -20.89 -9.93
CA LYS A 105 1.58 -22.19 -9.38
C LYS A 105 2.94 -22.16 -8.68
N SER A 106 3.66 -21.06 -8.83
CA SER A 106 5.01 -20.92 -8.30
C SER A 106 5.04 -20.86 -6.78
N THR A 107 6.01 -21.56 -6.17
CA THR A 107 6.33 -21.45 -4.73
C THR A 107 7.48 -20.50 -4.47
N GLY A 108 8.35 -20.26 -5.47
CA GLY A 108 9.53 -19.41 -5.37
C GLY A 108 9.21 -17.91 -5.49
N ILE A 109 9.88 -17.08 -4.69
CA ILE A 109 9.76 -15.62 -4.72
C ILE A 109 11.13 -15.01 -5.02
N SER A 110 11.23 -14.23 -6.09
CA SER A 110 12.45 -13.51 -6.47
C SER A 110 12.46 -12.10 -5.88
N LEU A 111 13.46 -11.81 -5.05
CA LEU A 111 13.66 -10.53 -4.39
C LEU A 111 14.61 -9.58 -5.14
N SER A 112 15.30 -10.08 -6.17
CA SER A 112 16.37 -9.36 -6.86
C SER A 112 16.07 -9.09 -8.34
N PHE A 113 14.79 -9.08 -8.72
CA PHE A 113 14.42 -8.94 -10.13
C PHE A 113 14.73 -7.55 -10.68
N GLU A 114 14.39 -6.49 -9.96
CA GLU A 114 14.51 -5.10 -10.42
C GLU A 114 15.88 -4.50 -10.11
N ALA A 115 16.47 -4.90 -8.99
CA ALA A 115 17.80 -4.54 -8.53
C ALA A 115 18.32 -5.59 -7.53
N PRO A 116 19.62 -5.64 -7.24
CA PRO A 116 20.13 -6.45 -6.14
C PRO A 116 19.38 -6.18 -4.84
N LEU A 117 19.03 -7.22 -4.09
CA LEU A 117 18.21 -7.10 -2.88
C LEU A 117 18.76 -6.06 -1.89
N ASP A 118 20.09 -6.04 -1.68
CA ASP A 118 20.71 -5.09 -0.77
C ASP A 118 20.58 -3.63 -1.23
N ASP A 119 20.55 -3.39 -2.55
CA ASP A 119 20.32 -2.07 -3.11
C ASP A 119 18.87 -1.63 -2.85
N ASN A 120 17.91 -2.53 -3.07
CA ASN A 120 16.50 -2.27 -2.77
C ASN A 120 16.29 -2.00 -1.27
N ARG A 121 16.88 -2.81 -0.39
CA ARG A 121 16.83 -2.60 1.08
C ARG A 121 17.36 -1.21 1.45
N ARG A 122 18.53 -0.83 0.92
CA ARG A 122 19.15 0.49 1.16
C ARG A 122 18.29 1.63 0.61
N ALA A 123 17.71 1.46 -0.59
CA ALA A 123 16.85 2.46 -1.21
C ALA A 123 15.59 2.72 -0.38
N ILE A 124 14.88 1.67 0.06
CA ILE A 124 13.70 1.79 0.94
C ILE A 124 14.08 2.43 2.27
N ALA A 125 15.13 1.97 2.94
CA ALA A 125 15.57 2.54 4.21
C ALA A 125 15.96 4.04 4.08
N ARG A 126 16.58 4.45 2.97
CA ARG A 126 16.86 5.86 2.66
C ARG A 126 15.57 6.64 2.45
N SER A 127 14.62 6.09 1.71
CA SER A 127 13.31 6.71 1.45
C SER A 127 12.54 6.99 2.74
N VAL A 128 12.55 6.04 3.69
CA VAL A 128 11.95 6.23 5.02
C VAL A 128 12.59 7.41 5.75
N ARG A 129 13.94 7.48 5.79
CA ARG A 129 14.64 8.59 6.46
C ARG A 129 14.34 9.94 5.81
N HIS A 130 14.28 10.02 4.47
CA HIS A 130 13.94 11.27 3.77
C HIS A 130 12.50 11.71 4.08
N ALA A 131 11.55 10.77 4.11
CA ALA A 131 10.18 11.05 4.48
C ALA A 131 10.08 11.57 5.93
N HIS A 132 10.71 10.90 6.88
CA HIS A 132 10.76 11.33 8.28
C HIS A 132 11.39 12.70 8.47
N ALA A 133 12.46 13.03 7.72
CA ALA A 133 13.08 14.37 7.75
C ALA A 133 12.11 15.48 7.31
N LEU A 134 11.09 15.15 6.50
CA LEU A 134 10.02 16.07 6.11
C LEU A 134 8.78 16.00 7.04
N GLY A 135 8.82 15.19 8.10
CA GLY A 135 7.70 14.96 9.01
C GLY A 135 6.58 14.12 8.39
N LEU A 136 6.88 13.34 7.35
CA LEU A 136 5.97 12.35 6.76
C LEU A 136 6.18 11.01 7.44
N ARG A 137 5.11 10.27 7.68
CA ARG A 137 5.15 8.88 8.14
C ARG A 137 5.19 7.92 6.97
N VAL A 138 5.61 6.70 7.23
CA VAL A 138 5.84 5.71 6.18
C VAL A 138 5.16 4.38 6.47
N LEU A 139 4.36 3.94 5.50
CA LEU A 139 3.88 2.58 5.38
C LEU A 139 4.75 1.84 4.34
N ILE A 140 5.29 0.69 4.68
CA ILE A 140 5.93 -0.22 3.72
C ILE A 140 4.93 -1.31 3.35
N VAL A 141 4.70 -1.49 2.05
CA VAL A 141 3.74 -2.46 1.49
C VAL A 141 4.48 -3.38 0.52
N PRO A 142 5.07 -4.49 0.98
CA PRO A 142 5.75 -5.43 0.10
C PRO A 142 4.76 -6.09 -0.86
N HIS A 143 4.95 -5.84 -2.17
CA HIS A 143 4.09 -6.37 -3.23
C HIS A 143 4.68 -7.62 -3.87
N LEU A 144 3.81 -8.48 -4.39
CA LEU A 144 4.16 -9.54 -5.31
C LEU A 144 3.63 -9.22 -6.70
N TRP A 145 4.49 -9.33 -7.70
CA TRP A 145 4.12 -9.27 -9.11
C TRP A 145 4.18 -10.67 -9.71
N VAL A 146 3.14 -11.03 -10.46
CA VAL A 146 3.06 -12.32 -11.17
C VAL A 146 3.51 -12.09 -12.62
N GLU A 147 4.62 -12.71 -13.03
CA GLU A 147 5.24 -12.49 -14.36
C GLU A 147 4.34 -12.92 -15.52
N SER A 148 3.51 -13.94 -15.33
CA SER A 148 2.52 -14.37 -16.31
C SER A 148 1.37 -13.35 -16.51
N GLY A 149 1.31 -12.28 -15.69
CA GLY A 149 0.33 -11.19 -15.83
C GLY A 149 -1.05 -11.49 -15.22
N GLU A 150 -1.17 -12.56 -14.45
CA GLU A 150 -2.37 -12.94 -13.72
C GLU A 150 -2.42 -12.20 -12.36
N TRP A 151 -3.59 -12.19 -11.76
CA TRP A 151 -3.77 -11.52 -10.48
C TRP A 151 -3.30 -12.40 -9.31
N ARG A 152 -2.45 -11.83 -8.44
CA ARG A 152 -1.86 -12.52 -7.27
C ARG A 152 -2.88 -13.12 -6.30
N GLY A 153 -4.09 -12.60 -6.29
CA GLY A 153 -5.18 -13.11 -5.45
C GLY A 153 -5.66 -14.52 -5.83
N GLU A 154 -5.26 -15.02 -6.99
CA GLU A 154 -5.58 -16.36 -7.48
C GLU A 154 -4.41 -17.34 -7.37
N LEU A 155 -3.32 -16.96 -6.69
CA LEU A 155 -2.15 -17.80 -6.50
C LEU A 155 -2.54 -19.09 -5.76
N ASP A 156 -2.26 -20.23 -6.38
CA ASP A 156 -2.55 -21.56 -5.86
C ASP A 156 -1.44 -22.56 -6.24
N PRO A 157 -0.51 -22.83 -5.35
CA PRO A 157 0.55 -23.82 -5.59
C PRO A 157 0.03 -25.25 -5.78
N GLY A 158 -1.21 -25.54 -5.41
CA GLY A 158 -1.96 -26.77 -5.73
C GLY A 158 -1.94 -27.82 -4.64
N SER A 159 -0.80 -28.29 -4.16
CA SER A 159 -0.71 -29.32 -3.11
C SER A 159 -0.37 -28.76 -1.73
N ASP A 160 -0.71 -29.50 -0.67
CA ASP A 160 -0.35 -29.10 0.70
C ASP A 160 1.18 -28.91 0.86
N ALA A 161 1.99 -29.78 0.28
CA ALA A 161 3.45 -29.64 0.31
C ALA A 161 3.93 -28.36 -0.43
N ALA A 162 3.28 -28.00 -1.52
CA ALA A 162 3.58 -26.75 -2.24
C ALA A 162 3.10 -25.50 -1.47
N TRP A 163 1.99 -25.60 -0.74
CA TRP A 163 1.55 -24.54 0.19
C TRP A 163 2.49 -24.36 1.36
N ASP A 164 3.07 -25.44 1.89
CA ASP A 164 4.10 -25.38 2.95
C ASP A 164 5.37 -24.70 2.43
N GLU A 165 5.83 -25.05 1.23
CA GLU A 165 6.98 -24.41 0.57
C GLU A 165 6.69 -22.93 0.28
N TRP A 166 5.51 -22.60 -0.25
CA TRP A 166 5.07 -21.22 -0.45
C TRP A 166 5.10 -20.42 0.84
N SER A 167 4.52 -20.96 1.92
CA SER A 167 4.50 -20.31 3.22
C SER A 167 5.90 -20.04 3.76
N HIS A 168 6.84 -21.00 3.58
CA HIS A 168 8.24 -20.84 3.96
C HIS A 168 8.91 -19.70 3.18
N ASN A 169 8.76 -19.67 1.88
CA ASN A 169 9.35 -18.65 1.00
C ASN A 169 8.73 -17.27 1.23
N TYR A 170 7.41 -17.20 1.43
CA TYR A 170 6.72 -15.96 1.78
C TYR A 170 7.15 -15.41 3.14
N ARG A 171 7.36 -16.30 4.12
CA ARG A 171 7.91 -15.92 5.41
C ARG A 171 9.28 -15.24 5.27
N ALA A 172 10.19 -15.81 4.49
CA ALA A 172 11.50 -15.22 4.24
C ALA A 172 11.42 -13.86 3.55
N PHE A 173 10.56 -13.74 2.54
CA PHE A 173 10.25 -12.48 1.87
C PHE A 173 9.75 -11.41 2.85
N LEU A 174 8.74 -11.73 3.64
CA LEU A 174 8.13 -10.76 4.54
C LEU A 174 9.06 -10.34 5.69
N LEU A 175 9.84 -11.28 6.24
CA LEU A 175 10.84 -10.99 7.27
C LEU A 175 11.94 -10.06 6.77
N THR A 176 12.36 -10.19 5.51
CA THR A 176 13.30 -9.26 4.88
C THR A 176 12.81 -7.81 4.99
N TRP A 177 11.53 -7.57 4.68
CA TRP A 177 10.95 -6.23 4.77
C TRP A 177 10.60 -5.80 6.19
N ALA A 178 10.28 -6.73 7.07
CA ALA A 178 10.10 -6.46 8.49
C ALA A 178 11.41 -5.97 9.16
N GLU A 179 12.56 -6.54 8.78
CA GLU A 179 13.88 -6.05 9.20
C GLU A 179 14.15 -4.65 8.70
N VAL A 180 13.90 -4.39 7.41
CA VAL A 180 14.05 -3.04 6.83
C VAL A 180 13.13 -2.04 7.54
N ALA A 181 11.88 -2.40 7.79
CA ALA A 181 10.93 -1.55 8.50
C ALA A 181 11.38 -1.24 9.94
N ARG A 182 11.91 -2.24 10.67
CA ARG A 182 12.49 -2.06 12.00
C ARG A 182 13.70 -1.12 11.96
N ASP A 183 14.66 -1.42 11.10
CA ASP A 183 15.97 -0.74 11.08
C ASP A 183 15.85 0.71 10.57
N SER A 184 14.89 0.98 9.69
CA SER A 184 14.56 2.33 9.23
C SER A 184 13.52 3.04 10.08
N GLN A 185 12.91 2.36 11.06
CA GLN A 185 11.85 2.88 11.92
C GLN A 185 10.57 3.27 11.14
N ALA A 186 10.23 2.55 10.08
CA ALA A 186 8.97 2.77 9.38
C ALA A 186 7.79 2.67 10.36
N ASP A 187 6.72 3.43 10.13
CA ASP A 187 5.61 3.57 11.08
C ASP A 187 4.61 2.41 10.97
N MET A 188 4.47 1.83 9.79
CA MET A 188 3.55 0.72 9.52
C MET A 188 4.12 -0.24 8.47
N LEU A 189 3.78 -1.52 8.60
CA LEU A 189 4.13 -2.57 7.64
C LEU A 189 2.88 -3.35 7.24
N ALA A 190 2.63 -3.49 5.94
CA ALA A 190 1.64 -4.42 5.44
C ALA A 190 2.22 -5.83 5.37
N VAL A 191 1.50 -6.80 5.91
CA VAL A 191 1.94 -8.21 5.93
C VAL A 191 1.58 -8.96 4.65
N GLY A 192 0.89 -8.31 3.72
CA GLY A 192 0.54 -8.85 2.41
C GLY A 192 -0.41 -7.94 1.66
N VAL A 193 -0.58 -8.25 0.37
CA VAL A 193 -1.45 -7.52 -0.56
C VAL A 193 -2.26 -8.53 -1.35
N GLU A 194 -3.59 -8.48 -1.24
CA GLU A 194 -4.55 -9.23 -2.08
C GLU A 194 -4.24 -10.73 -2.20
N LEU A 195 -3.95 -11.41 -1.10
CA LEU A 195 -3.66 -12.84 -1.05
C LEU A 195 -4.94 -13.67 -0.82
N ARG A 196 -5.97 -13.45 -1.66
CA ARG A 196 -7.32 -14.05 -1.53
C ARG A 196 -7.27 -15.55 -1.33
N SER A 197 -6.71 -16.27 -2.28
CA SER A 197 -6.66 -17.74 -2.28
C SER A 197 -6.01 -18.34 -1.04
N TRP A 198 -5.15 -17.58 -0.40
CA TRP A 198 -4.49 -18.00 0.85
C TRP A 198 -5.29 -17.58 2.10
N LEU A 199 -5.66 -16.31 2.19
CA LEU A 199 -6.13 -15.71 3.46
C LEU A 199 -7.66 -15.77 3.67
N THR A 200 -8.41 -16.22 2.65
CA THR A 200 -9.86 -16.48 2.75
C THR A 200 -10.20 -17.97 2.77
N THR A 201 -9.20 -18.86 2.83
CA THR A 201 -9.37 -20.31 2.77
C THR A 201 -8.77 -21.02 3.98
N ALA A 202 -8.86 -22.35 4.03
CA ALA A 202 -8.27 -23.16 5.09
C ALA A 202 -6.73 -23.04 5.16
N HIS A 203 -6.07 -22.66 4.06
CA HIS A 203 -4.61 -22.47 4.00
C HIS A 203 -4.13 -21.28 4.84
N ALA A 204 -5.00 -20.34 5.20
CA ALA A 204 -4.68 -19.20 6.05
C ALA A 204 -4.06 -19.58 7.41
N ARG A 205 -4.28 -20.82 7.88
CA ARG A 205 -3.64 -21.32 9.13
C ARG A 205 -2.12 -21.26 9.06
N SER A 206 -1.53 -21.46 7.89
CA SER A 206 -0.07 -21.39 7.71
C SER A 206 0.48 -19.96 7.80
N PHE A 207 -0.37 -18.93 7.71
CA PHE A 207 0.02 -17.52 7.84
C PHE A 207 0.21 -17.08 9.30
N GLN A 208 -0.45 -17.70 10.25
CA GLN A 208 -0.38 -17.35 11.68
C GLN A 208 1.04 -17.40 12.27
N PRO A 209 1.87 -18.44 11.99
CA PRO A 209 3.27 -18.45 12.41
C PRO A 209 4.06 -17.28 11.83
N ILE A 210 3.79 -16.91 10.57
CA ILE A 210 4.45 -15.79 9.88
C ILE A 210 4.17 -14.47 10.62
N LEU A 211 2.90 -14.20 10.97
CA LEU A 211 2.53 -13.00 11.73
C LEU A 211 3.27 -12.93 13.08
N ARG A 212 3.36 -14.04 13.79
CA ARG A 212 4.10 -14.07 15.07
C ARG A 212 5.59 -13.76 14.88
N ASP A 213 6.20 -14.25 13.80
CA ASP A 213 7.60 -14.00 13.52
C ASP A 213 7.84 -12.55 13.09
N VAL A 214 6.97 -12.00 12.25
CA VAL A 214 6.99 -10.57 11.90
C VAL A 214 6.88 -9.70 13.15
N ARG A 215 5.94 -10.02 14.04
CA ARG A 215 5.74 -9.24 15.27
C ARG A 215 6.95 -9.28 16.21
N ARG A 216 7.73 -10.37 16.22
CA ARG A 216 8.99 -10.44 16.99
C ARG A 216 10.08 -9.53 16.40
N VAL A 217 10.09 -9.35 15.08
CA VAL A 217 11.11 -8.55 14.37
C VAL A 217 10.72 -7.08 14.33
N TYR A 218 9.47 -6.76 14.03
CA TYR A 218 9.00 -5.41 13.82
C TYR A 218 7.97 -5.00 14.88
N PRO A 219 8.30 -3.99 15.72
CA PRO A 219 7.44 -3.55 16.82
C PRO A 219 6.38 -2.51 16.41
N GLY A 220 6.40 -2.03 15.16
CA GLY A 220 5.46 -1.03 14.64
C GLY A 220 4.09 -1.62 14.32
N LEU A 221 3.23 -0.80 13.69
CA LEU A 221 1.89 -1.21 13.30
C LEU A 221 1.93 -2.25 12.19
N LEU A 222 1.09 -3.27 12.30
CA LEU A 222 0.84 -4.24 11.24
C LEU A 222 -0.55 -4.02 10.63
N THR A 223 -0.60 -4.09 9.30
CA THR A 223 -1.81 -4.08 8.50
C THR A 223 -1.76 -5.13 7.40
N TYR A 224 -2.83 -5.31 6.68
CA TYR A 224 -2.93 -6.10 5.46
C TYR A 224 -3.67 -5.30 4.40
N ALA A 225 -3.22 -5.33 3.17
CA ALA A 225 -3.88 -4.70 2.04
C ALA A 225 -4.85 -5.69 1.38
N GLY A 226 -6.00 -5.89 2.01
CA GLY A 226 -7.04 -6.80 1.49
C GLY A 226 -7.73 -6.25 0.25
N ASN A 227 -8.32 -7.12 -0.57
CA ASN A 227 -9.08 -6.64 -1.71
C ASN A 227 -10.50 -6.19 -1.31
N TRP A 228 -11.05 -5.23 -2.03
CA TRP A 228 -12.33 -4.58 -1.72
C TRP A 228 -13.53 -5.54 -1.69
N ASP A 229 -13.48 -6.65 -2.42
CA ASP A 229 -14.61 -7.58 -2.60
C ASP A 229 -14.54 -8.82 -1.70
N ASP A 230 -13.43 -9.04 -0.97
CA ASP A 230 -13.25 -10.23 -0.12
C ASP A 230 -12.73 -9.95 1.30
N ILE A 231 -12.59 -8.70 1.67
CA ILE A 231 -11.99 -8.30 2.97
C ILE A 231 -12.71 -8.92 4.17
N GLU A 232 -14.04 -9.10 4.11
CA GLU A 232 -14.80 -9.71 5.20
C GLU A 232 -14.49 -11.19 5.41
N GLN A 233 -13.96 -11.86 4.38
CA GLN A 233 -13.59 -13.28 4.43
C GLN A 233 -12.15 -13.48 4.91
N THR A 234 -11.36 -12.40 5.02
CA THR A 234 -9.96 -12.43 5.43
C THR A 234 -9.84 -12.77 6.91
N VAL A 235 -9.24 -13.93 7.23
CA VAL A 235 -9.27 -14.48 8.59
C VAL A 235 -8.24 -13.88 9.55
N ILE A 236 -7.24 -13.14 9.06
CA ILE A 236 -6.14 -12.60 9.87
C ILE A 236 -6.44 -11.21 10.45
N LEU A 237 -7.58 -10.60 10.15
CA LEU A 237 -7.88 -9.21 10.55
C LEU A 237 -7.84 -9.00 12.07
N GLY A 238 -8.16 -10.04 12.85
CA GLY A 238 -8.06 -10.01 14.31
C GLY A 238 -6.64 -9.83 14.85
N ASP A 239 -5.61 -10.23 14.11
CA ASP A 239 -4.21 -10.19 14.52
C ASP A 239 -3.47 -8.91 14.10
N LEU A 240 -4.15 -8.03 13.36
CA LEU A 240 -3.62 -6.75 12.86
C LEU A 240 -3.94 -5.60 13.83
N ASP A 241 -3.18 -4.53 13.73
CA ASP A 241 -3.42 -3.31 14.52
C ASP A 241 -4.47 -2.41 13.87
N VAL A 242 -4.52 -2.39 12.55
CA VAL A 242 -5.46 -1.62 11.73
C VAL A 242 -5.81 -2.41 10.47
N ILE A 243 -7.05 -2.33 10.02
CA ILE A 243 -7.52 -3.03 8.83
C ILE A 243 -7.27 -2.13 7.61
N GLY A 244 -6.41 -2.58 6.72
CA GLY A 244 -6.18 -1.94 5.43
C GLY A 244 -6.85 -2.71 4.30
N LEU A 245 -7.31 -1.99 3.30
CA LEU A 245 -7.85 -2.60 2.09
C LEU A 245 -7.58 -1.76 0.84
N ASN A 246 -7.50 -2.41 -0.31
CA ASN A 246 -7.40 -1.78 -1.62
C ASN A 246 -8.81 -1.40 -2.08
N ALA A 247 -9.13 -0.11 -2.00
CA ALA A 247 -10.49 0.42 -2.10
C ALA A 247 -10.86 0.80 -3.54
N PHE A 248 -10.75 -0.17 -4.45
CA PHE A 248 -11.22 0.00 -5.84
C PHE A 248 -12.71 -0.35 -5.96
N PHE A 249 -13.53 0.32 -5.15
CA PHE A 249 -14.98 0.09 -5.11
C PHE A 249 -15.68 0.66 -6.33
N PRO A 250 -16.54 -0.12 -7.03
CA PRO A 250 -17.49 0.44 -7.96
C PRO A 250 -18.51 1.31 -7.19
N LEU A 251 -18.77 2.51 -7.70
CA LEU A 251 -19.76 3.44 -7.14
C LEU A 251 -21.02 3.53 -8.01
N ALA A 252 -20.99 2.94 -9.19
CA ALA A 252 -22.11 2.88 -10.13
C ALA A 252 -22.09 1.56 -10.91
N GLU A 253 -23.26 1.17 -11.40
CA GLU A 253 -23.43 -0.05 -12.20
C GLU A 253 -23.52 0.23 -13.72
N LYS A 254 -23.77 1.47 -14.11
CA LYS A 254 -24.00 1.88 -15.50
C LYS A 254 -23.31 3.20 -15.85
N ASP A 255 -23.06 3.39 -17.13
CA ASP A 255 -22.47 4.61 -17.69
C ASP A 255 -23.35 5.84 -17.43
N GLY A 256 -22.70 6.99 -17.29
CA GLY A 256 -23.36 8.29 -17.14
C GLY A 256 -24.00 8.48 -15.77
N ALA A 257 -23.54 7.79 -14.74
CA ALA A 257 -24.03 7.98 -13.38
C ALA A 257 -23.82 9.43 -12.91
N SER A 258 -24.86 10.02 -12.33
CA SER A 258 -24.81 11.33 -11.73
C SER A 258 -23.93 11.34 -10.48
N PHE A 259 -23.49 12.53 -10.04
CA PHE A 259 -22.73 12.66 -8.79
C PHE A 259 -23.53 12.16 -7.57
N GLU A 260 -24.85 12.31 -7.57
CA GLU A 260 -25.70 11.78 -6.49
C GLU A 260 -25.72 10.25 -6.48
N GLU A 261 -25.78 9.59 -7.65
CA GLU A 261 -25.69 8.13 -7.76
C GLU A 261 -24.31 7.63 -7.28
N LEU A 262 -23.21 8.29 -7.69
CA LEU A 262 -21.86 7.98 -7.21
C LEU A 262 -21.74 8.16 -5.69
N SER A 263 -22.31 9.24 -5.15
CA SER A 263 -22.32 9.50 -3.71
C SER A 263 -23.15 8.49 -2.93
N ALA A 264 -24.26 8.00 -3.51
CA ALA A 264 -25.04 6.92 -2.93
C ALA A 264 -24.24 5.61 -2.89
N GLY A 265 -23.48 5.31 -3.96
CA GLY A 265 -22.53 4.20 -3.99
C GLY A 265 -21.48 4.31 -2.87
N GLY A 266 -20.88 5.50 -2.70
CA GLY A 266 -19.91 5.77 -1.62
C GLY A 266 -20.50 5.55 -0.23
N ARG A 267 -21.76 6.00 0.02
CA ARG A 267 -22.46 5.73 1.29
C ARG A 267 -22.69 4.23 1.51
N GLY A 268 -23.06 3.48 0.46
CA GLY A 268 -23.19 2.01 0.54
C GLY A 268 -21.88 1.33 0.95
N VAL A 269 -20.75 1.76 0.38
CA VAL A 269 -19.42 1.28 0.78
C VAL A 269 -19.14 1.60 2.25
N ARG A 270 -19.39 2.83 2.68
CA ARG A 270 -19.24 3.24 4.08
C ARG A 270 -20.04 2.35 5.03
N ASP A 271 -21.33 2.15 4.75
CA ASP A 271 -22.22 1.34 5.60
C ASP A 271 -21.77 -0.12 5.69
N ARG A 272 -21.23 -0.67 4.60
CA ARG A 272 -20.61 -1.99 4.57
C ARG A 272 -19.38 -2.05 5.47
N LEU A 273 -18.46 -1.11 5.34
CA LEU A 273 -17.20 -1.10 6.10
C LEU A 273 -17.41 -0.72 7.58
N ALA A 274 -18.44 0.05 7.91
CA ALA A 274 -18.81 0.33 9.29
C ALA A 274 -19.12 -0.97 10.07
N LYS A 275 -19.81 -1.93 9.43
CA LYS A 275 -20.07 -3.25 10.03
C LYS A 275 -18.79 -4.03 10.28
N LEU A 276 -17.85 -4.00 9.34
CA LEU A 276 -16.55 -4.66 9.47
C LEU A 276 -15.73 -4.05 10.60
N ALA A 277 -15.67 -2.71 10.67
CA ALA A 277 -14.98 -1.98 11.72
C ALA A 277 -15.57 -2.30 13.12
N ALA A 278 -16.90 -2.32 13.23
CA ALA A 278 -17.61 -2.66 14.45
C ALA A 278 -17.38 -4.11 14.88
N PHE A 279 -17.39 -5.06 13.92
CA PHE A 279 -17.15 -6.49 14.22
C PHE A 279 -15.77 -6.73 14.82
N TRP A 280 -14.72 -6.16 14.20
CA TRP A 280 -13.34 -6.33 14.65
C TRP A 280 -12.93 -5.34 15.74
N GLN A 281 -13.74 -4.31 16.01
CA GLN A 281 -13.39 -3.18 16.90
C GLN A 281 -12.03 -2.56 16.53
N LYS A 282 -11.80 -2.39 15.22
CA LYS A 282 -10.56 -1.84 14.67
C LYS A 282 -10.84 -0.74 13.65
N PRO A 283 -9.99 0.30 13.61
CA PRO A 283 -10.09 1.31 12.57
C PRO A 283 -9.76 0.68 11.21
N ILE A 284 -10.38 1.25 10.17
CA ILE A 284 -10.17 0.84 8.77
C ILE A 284 -9.56 2.01 8.00
N PHE A 285 -8.64 1.71 7.09
CA PHE A 285 -8.12 2.68 6.13
C PHE A 285 -8.03 2.09 4.73
N PHE A 286 -8.02 2.95 3.71
CA PHE A 286 -7.75 2.53 2.35
C PHE A 286 -6.25 2.48 2.12
N ASN A 287 -5.69 1.26 1.99
CA ASN A 287 -4.27 1.06 1.68
C ASN A 287 -3.96 1.54 0.25
N GLU A 288 -4.89 1.32 -0.66
CA GLU A 288 -4.91 1.90 -2.00
C GLU A 288 -6.32 2.41 -2.29
N PHE A 289 -6.39 3.58 -2.91
CA PHE A 289 -7.62 4.18 -3.36
C PHE A 289 -7.34 4.96 -4.64
N GLY A 290 -8.15 4.78 -5.66
CA GLY A 290 -7.98 5.52 -6.91
C GLY A 290 -9.01 5.14 -7.97
N TYR A 291 -9.21 6.06 -8.89
CA TYR A 291 -10.01 5.88 -10.11
C TYR A 291 -9.18 6.36 -11.29
N THR A 292 -9.29 5.71 -12.42
CA THR A 292 -8.57 6.08 -13.64
C THR A 292 -9.12 7.40 -14.25
N THR A 293 -8.29 8.10 -15.01
CA THR A 293 -8.67 9.37 -15.67
C THR A 293 -9.41 9.07 -16.98
N ARG A 294 -10.58 8.45 -16.88
CA ARG A 294 -11.42 8.11 -18.03
C ARG A 294 -12.88 8.43 -17.76
N ARG A 295 -13.71 8.35 -18.79
CA ARG A 295 -15.16 8.36 -18.63
C ARG A 295 -15.62 7.18 -17.81
N ASP A 296 -16.58 7.39 -16.91
CA ASP A 296 -17.21 6.37 -16.06
C ASP A 296 -16.19 5.48 -15.29
N PRO A 297 -15.19 6.08 -14.59
CA PRO A 297 -14.12 5.30 -13.97
C PRO A 297 -14.60 4.51 -12.75
N ALA A 298 -15.76 4.83 -12.22
CA ALA A 298 -16.32 4.25 -11.00
C ALA A 298 -17.16 2.97 -11.24
N ILE A 299 -17.21 2.44 -12.47
CA ILE A 299 -17.93 1.19 -12.77
C ILE A 299 -17.04 -0.03 -12.53
N ARG A 300 -15.83 -0.02 -13.08
CA ARG A 300 -14.81 -1.07 -12.91
C ARG A 300 -13.47 -0.43 -12.56
N PRO A 301 -13.33 0.14 -11.36
CA PRO A 301 -12.15 0.93 -10.98
C PRO A 301 -10.86 0.11 -10.86
N TRP A 302 -10.93 -1.21 -10.77
CA TRP A 302 -9.78 -2.12 -10.71
C TRP A 302 -9.15 -2.42 -12.08
N GLU A 303 -9.77 -1.99 -13.20
CA GLU A 303 -9.21 -2.22 -14.52
C GLU A 303 -7.90 -1.47 -14.70
N TRP A 304 -6.88 -2.21 -15.14
CA TRP A 304 -5.56 -1.65 -15.32
C TRP A 304 -5.46 -0.83 -16.62
N PRO A 305 -4.87 0.37 -16.62
CA PRO A 305 -4.82 1.26 -17.79
C PRO A 305 -4.24 0.61 -19.04
N ASP A 306 -3.21 -0.23 -18.91
CA ASP A 306 -2.54 -0.88 -20.03
C ASP A 306 -3.41 -1.89 -20.78
N LYS A 307 -4.47 -2.37 -20.13
CA LYS A 307 -5.46 -3.30 -20.72
C LYS A 307 -6.61 -2.58 -21.42
N MET A 308 -6.67 -1.24 -21.32
CA MET A 308 -7.72 -0.43 -21.92
C MET A 308 -7.31 0.04 -23.33
N SER A 309 -8.26 0.09 -24.24
CA SER A 309 -8.09 0.62 -25.60
C SER A 309 -9.15 1.68 -25.93
N HIS A 310 -8.79 2.64 -26.76
CA HIS A 310 -9.71 3.70 -27.23
C HIS A 310 -10.34 4.51 -26.08
N VAL A 311 -9.57 4.77 -25.03
CA VAL A 311 -10.03 5.52 -23.85
C VAL A 311 -9.96 7.03 -24.12
N LEU A 312 -11.04 7.73 -23.79
CA LEU A 312 -11.06 9.19 -23.78
C LEU A 312 -10.78 9.63 -22.34
N PRO A 313 -9.70 10.40 -22.09
CA PRO A 313 -9.42 10.96 -20.78
C PRO A 313 -10.57 11.87 -20.30
N ASP A 314 -10.95 11.71 -19.04
CA ASP A 314 -11.96 12.54 -18.38
C ASP A 314 -11.53 12.82 -16.94
N GLN A 315 -10.86 13.96 -16.74
CA GLN A 315 -10.38 14.39 -15.43
C GLN A 315 -11.53 14.77 -14.48
N ALA A 316 -12.66 15.25 -15.03
CA ALA A 316 -13.82 15.62 -14.21
C ALA A 316 -14.48 14.36 -13.62
N ALA A 317 -14.63 13.29 -14.41
CA ALA A 317 -15.16 12.02 -13.95
C ALA A 317 -14.27 11.39 -12.87
N GLN A 318 -12.94 11.41 -13.04
CA GLN A 318 -12.01 10.98 -12.00
C GLN A 318 -12.20 11.78 -10.70
N ALA A 319 -12.23 13.11 -10.78
CA ALA A 319 -12.39 13.98 -9.62
C ALA A 319 -13.73 13.78 -8.90
N GLN A 320 -14.82 13.55 -9.66
CA GLN A 320 -16.13 13.26 -9.09
C GLN A 320 -16.15 11.93 -8.33
N ALA A 321 -15.52 10.87 -8.87
CA ALA A 321 -15.42 9.58 -8.21
C ALA A 321 -14.60 9.68 -6.90
N TYR A 322 -13.47 10.41 -6.91
CA TYR A 322 -12.70 10.74 -5.69
C TYR A 322 -13.56 11.43 -4.64
N ARG A 323 -14.26 12.50 -5.03
CA ARG A 323 -15.11 13.27 -4.12
C ARG A 323 -16.26 12.42 -3.57
N ALA A 324 -16.92 11.65 -4.42
CA ALA A 324 -18.06 10.82 -4.02
C ALA A 324 -17.67 9.78 -2.97
N LEU A 325 -16.52 9.10 -3.15
CA LEU A 325 -16.07 8.12 -2.16
C LEU A 325 -15.59 8.81 -0.88
N LEU A 326 -14.66 9.78 -0.96
CA LEU A 326 -14.05 10.39 0.23
C LEU A 326 -15.05 11.12 1.10
N SER A 327 -16.03 11.84 0.52
CA SER A 327 -17.05 12.56 1.29
C SER A 327 -17.94 11.63 2.11
N ALA A 328 -18.07 10.35 1.76
CA ALA A 328 -18.84 9.40 2.53
C ALA A 328 -18.15 8.99 3.86
N PHE A 329 -16.86 9.26 4.00
CA PHE A 329 -16.06 8.81 5.17
C PHE A 329 -15.59 9.95 6.08
N ILE A 330 -15.80 11.20 5.72
CA ILE A 330 -15.24 12.35 6.45
C ILE A 330 -15.72 12.42 7.90
N ASP A 331 -16.96 12.02 8.15
CA ASP A 331 -17.61 12.06 9.47
C ASP A 331 -17.50 10.73 10.24
N GLU A 332 -16.72 9.77 9.74
CA GLU A 332 -16.62 8.44 10.32
C GLU A 332 -15.42 8.33 11.27
N PRO A 333 -15.62 8.26 12.60
CA PRO A 333 -14.52 8.24 13.58
C PRO A 333 -13.70 6.95 13.53
N TRP A 334 -14.25 5.85 13.00
CA TRP A 334 -13.56 4.58 12.79
C TRP A 334 -12.71 4.57 11.53
N PHE A 335 -12.87 5.53 10.63
CA PHE A 335 -12.09 5.61 9.41
C PHE A 335 -10.72 6.24 9.69
N ALA A 336 -9.67 5.46 9.47
CA ALA A 336 -8.30 5.86 9.75
C ALA A 336 -7.64 6.65 8.62
N GLY A 337 -8.29 6.79 7.46
CA GLY A 337 -7.79 7.57 6.33
C GLY A 337 -7.47 6.73 5.11
N PHE A 338 -6.61 7.25 4.26
CA PHE A 338 -6.36 6.61 2.96
C PHE A 338 -4.99 6.93 2.40
N PHE A 339 -4.53 6.06 1.46
CA PHE A 339 -3.43 6.33 0.54
C PHE A 339 -3.98 6.37 -0.88
N VAL A 340 -3.71 7.46 -1.59
CA VAL A 340 -4.09 7.55 -3.00
C VAL A 340 -3.15 6.72 -3.87
N TRP A 341 -3.69 5.96 -4.78
CA TRP A 341 -2.99 5.24 -5.84
C TRP A 341 -3.01 6.06 -7.12
N ARG A 342 -1.88 6.57 -7.64
CA ARG A 342 -0.55 6.71 -7.05
C ARG A 342 0.19 7.92 -7.65
N PHE A 343 1.25 8.35 -7.00
CA PHE A 343 2.28 9.19 -7.60
C PHE A 343 3.47 8.31 -7.99
N TYR A 344 4.27 8.76 -8.94
CA TYR A 344 5.51 8.08 -9.30
C TYR A 344 6.71 8.75 -8.63
N ALA A 345 7.77 7.98 -8.42
CA ALA A 345 8.96 8.45 -7.73
C ALA A 345 9.67 9.61 -8.44
N ASP A 346 9.65 9.64 -9.78
CA ASP A 346 10.12 10.78 -10.55
C ASP A 346 8.93 11.64 -11.01
N PRO A 347 8.80 12.89 -10.53
CA PRO A 347 7.68 13.75 -10.91
C PRO A 347 7.72 14.20 -12.37
N ASP A 348 8.89 14.16 -13.02
CA ASP A 348 9.09 14.61 -14.40
C ASP A 348 8.91 13.47 -15.41
N ASP A 349 8.82 12.22 -14.97
CA ASP A 349 8.62 11.07 -15.85
C ASP A 349 7.15 10.74 -16.03
N LEU A 350 6.56 11.32 -17.09
CA LEU A 350 5.17 11.08 -17.45
C LEU A 350 4.96 9.77 -18.23
N SER A 351 6.02 9.01 -18.52
CA SER A 351 5.92 7.75 -19.27
C SER A 351 5.50 6.56 -18.45
N GLN A 352 5.40 6.71 -17.12
CA GLN A 352 5.12 5.61 -16.18
C GLN A 352 3.71 5.03 -16.31
N GLU A 353 2.77 5.79 -16.85
CA GLU A 353 1.43 5.29 -17.17
C GLU A 353 0.80 6.10 -18.32
N ALA A 354 -0.28 5.56 -18.89
CA ALA A 354 -1.06 6.27 -19.89
C ALA A 354 -1.75 7.53 -19.29
N GLU A 355 -2.07 8.52 -20.13
CA GLU A 355 -2.78 9.75 -19.71
C GLU A 355 -4.07 9.44 -18.92
N TRP A 356 -4.77 8.38 -19.31
CA TRP A 356 -5.97 7.90 -18.60
C TRP A 356 -5.69 7.02 -17.37
N GLY A 357 -4.45 6.97 -16.90
CA GLY A 357 -4.06 6.17 -15.73
C GLY A 357 -4.61 6.69 -14.40
N PHE A 358 -4.16 6.06 -13.32
CA PHE A 358 -4.64 6.34 -11.97
C PHE A 358 -4.10 7.64 -11.39
N SER A 359 -2.87 8.06 -11.77
CA SER A 359 -2.23 9.20 -11.13
C SER A 359 -3.11 10.46 -11.18
N PRO A 360 -3.42 11.06 -10.04
CA PRO A 360 -4.15 12.32 -9.98
C PRO A 360 -3.23 13.54 -10.18
N ARG A 361 -1.89 13.32 -10.22
CA ARG A 361 -0.88 14.40 -10.31
C ARG A 361 -1.16 15.32 -11.49
N GLY A 362 -1.25 16.63 -11.22
CA GLY A 362 -1.53 17.64 -12.23
C GLY A 362 -2.94 17.62 -12.83
N LYS A 363 -3.86 16.84 -12.27
CA LYS A 363 -5.24 16.68 -12.76
C LYS A 363 -6.26 17.28 -11.77
N GLN A 364 -7.54 17.35 -12.17
CA GLN A 364 -8.60 17.87 -11.28
C GLN A 364 -8.76 17.07 -9.99
N ALA A 365 -8.47 15.76 -10.01
CA ALA A 365 -8.50 14.92 -8.81
C ALA A 365 -7.44 15.31 -7.77
N GLU A 366 -6.31 15.91 -8.17
CA GLU A 366 -5.33 16.44 -7.22
C GLU A 366 -5.89 17.57 -6.35
N LEU A 367 -6.77 18.42 -6.92
CA LEU A 367 -7.46 19.47 -6.15
C LEU A 367 -8.37 18.84 -5.10
N VAL A 368 -9.08 17.76 -5.44
CA VAL A 368 -9.92 17.02 -4.48
C VAL A 368 -9.07 16.42 -3.36
N LEU A 369 -7.89 15.89 -3.69
CA LEU A 369 -6.95 15.37 -2.67
C LEU A 369 -6.44 16.47 -1.74
N ARG A 370 -6.06 17.63 -2.27
CA ARG A 370 -5.62 18.76 -1.46
C ARG A 370 -6.71 19.20 -0.49
N ASP A 371 -7.96 19.29 -0.96
CA ASP A 371 -9.10 19.62 -0.11
C ASP A 371 -9.30 18.55 0.97
N ALA A 372 -9.23 17.27 0.62
CA ALA A 372 -9.33 16.15 1.57
C ALA A 372 -8.17 16.11 2.58
N PHE A 373 -6.95 16.45 2.17
CA PHE A 373 -5.78 16.47 3.05
C PHE A 373 -5.79 17.66 4.03
N THR A 374 -6.48 18.74 3.71
CA THR A 374 -6.63 19.92 4.57
C THR A 374 -7.91 19.91 5.40
N ALA A 375 -8.90 19.09 5.03
CA ALA A 375 -10.16 18.97 5.75
C ALA A 375 -9.94 18.40 7.16
N HIS A 376 -10.86 18.75 8.06
CA HIS A 376 -10.99 18.07 9.36
C HIS A 376 -11.79 16.77 9.17
N TRP A 377 -11.22 15.65 9.62
CA TRP A 377 -11.87 14.35 9.61
C TRP A 377 -12.27 13.96 11.03
N ALA A 378 -13.42 13.29 11.20
CA ALA A 378 -13.83 12.80 12.50
C ALA A 378 -12.76 11.90 13.15
N GLY A 379 -11.98 11.18 12.34
CA GLY A 379 -10.83 10.39 12.80
C GLY A 379 -9.61 11.19 13.28
N ASP A 380 -9.60 12.52 13.19
CA ASP A 380 -8.51 13.37 13.73
C ASP A 380 -8.58 13.53 15.26
N GLY A 381 -9.76 13.29 15.84
CA GLY A 381 -9.96 13.31 17.29
C GLY A 381 -9.31 12.11 17.99
N PRO A 382 -9.28 12.13 19.35
CA PRO A 382 -8.85 10.98 20.12
C PRO A 382 -9.75 9.79 19.80
N ARG A 383 -9.14 8.68 19.35
CA ARG A 383 -9.86 7.43 19.09
C ARG A 383 -9.94 6.66 20.40
N GLU A 384 -11.10 6.70 21.03
CA GLU A 384 -11.41 5.80 22.14
C GLU A 384 -11.69 4.41 21.56
N LEU A 385 -10.65 3.60 21.42
CA LEU A 385 -10.78 2.17 21.13
C LEU A 385 -11.48 1.51 22.33
N GLY A 386 -12.75 1.17 22.18
CA GLY A 386 -13.56 0.55 23.23
C GLY A 386 -14.68 1.40 23.83
N SER A 387 -14.97 2.58 23.28
CA SER A 387 -16.09 3.43 23.70
C SER A 387 -17.47 2.87 23.30
N ALA A 388 -18.53 3.42 23.89
CA ALA A 388 -19.92 3.00 23.69
C ALA A 388 -20.39 2.99 22.21
N LEU A 389 -19.74 3.78 21.33
CA LEU A 389 -20.05 3.84 19.90
C LEU A 389 -19.91 2.49 19.18
N TRP A 390 -19.02 1.61 19.67
CA TRP A 390 -18.83 0.26 19.11
C TRP A 390 -19.88 -0.74 19.60
N ARG A 391 -20.52 -0.50 20.73
CA ARG A 391 -21.51 -1.43 21.34
C ARG A 391 -22.85 -1.40 20.66
N ASP A 392 -23.29 -0.24 20.20
CA ASP A 392 -24.61 -0.08 19.57
C ASP A 392 -24.63 -0.67 18.15
N ALA A 393 -23.50 -0.57 17.40
CA ALA A 393 -23.40 -1.15 16.08
C ALA A 393 -23.27 -2.70 16.10
N ALA A 394 -22.72 -3.26 17.17
CA ALA A 394 -22.56 -4.72 17.31
C ALA A 394 -23.87 -5.45 17.64
N SER A 395 -24.89 -4.74 18.19
CA SER A 395 -26.19 -5.34 18.56
C SER A 395 -27.07 -5.70 17.36
N ASP A 396 -26.82 -5.08 16.18
CA ASP A 396 -27.61 -5.31 14.97
C ASP A 396 -27.01 -6.36 14.01
N ILE A 397 -25.84 -6.93 14.36
CA ILE A 397 -25.19 -7.96 13.51
C ILE A 397 -25.70 -9.34 13.93
N GLY A 398 -26.79 -9.77 13.31
CA GLY A 398 -27.18 -11.18 13.29
C GLY A 398 -26.09 -12.00 12.59
N ARG A 399 -25.60 -13.03 13.26
CA ARG A 399 -24.56 -14.02 12.91
C ARG A 399 -24.29 -14.14 11.41
N PHE A 400 -23.06 -13.87 11.01
CA PHE A 400 -22.49 -14.34 9.76
C PHE A 400 -22.09 -15.82 9.85
#